data_72572fde956cd6bb353d418ce88b03c3
#
_entry.id   72572fde956cd6bb353d418ce88b03c3
#
_cell.length_a   1.000
_cell.length_b   1.000
_cell.length_c   1.000
_cell.angle_alpha   90.00
_cell.angle_beta   90.00
_cell.angle_gamma   90.00
#
_symmetry.space_group_name_H-M   'P 1'
#
loop_
_entity.id
_entity.type
_entity.pdbx_description
1 polymer ?
#
loop_
_entity_poly.entity_id
_entity_poly.type
_entity_poly.pdbx_seq_one_letter_code
_entity_poly.pdbx_strand_id
1 'polypeptide(L)'
;MLEDGDLVLVAVSGGQDSVALLSALDELRRTCYPRLRLHVAHLNHQLRGEEADADEAFVRELAERFGVPFTSERHDVRALARAERRNLEEVAREVRYAFLRRVAAEVGARRIATGHTLTDQAETFLMRLVRGAGTEGLSGIHPVVDDLIIRPLLAVRREETQAYCQALAIPYRVDRSNVEAELWRARVRRELLPQLAALHPRAVEAIGRAAERLRVDEAYFDEVLGNVFPEALILGERDMIRLSVEKLRALHPALRSRVLREAIRRLRGHTRRVTSQHVEALERLLEPGKSGRRVTLPAAVVAWREFDALTFTPMPPRSQPSWQELRPGEPVRSGGFVIRLERGVAPATPMPSSGESVLLDDERVPPRLAVRSRRPGDRYVPVGRRRPRKLKTLMWAHRIPISERDRWPLVVTADEDRIVCAPGLPVAAEFAVGEGTRRLAVIRFERGRG
;
A
#
# COMPACT_ATOMS: atom_id res chain seq x y z
N MET A 1 -14.46 -25.58 -2.74
CA MET A 1 -13.95 -24.75 -3.84
C MET A 1 -14.95 -24.63 -4.98
N LEU A 2 -15.63 -25.71 -5.34
CA LEU A 2 -16.61 -25.78 -6.44
C LEU A 2 -17.98 -26.16 -5.90
N GLU A 3 -19.04 -25.63 -6.52
CA GLU A 3 -20.42 -25.99 -6.29
C GLU A 3 -21.08 -26.42 -7.62
N ASP A 4 -22.08 -27.29 -7.54
CA ASP A 4 -22.80 -27.70 -8.74
C ASP A 4 -23.63 -26.52 -9.28
N GLY A 5 -23.39 -26.17 -10.55
CA GLY A 5 -23.97 -24.97 -11.21
C GLY A 5 -22.99 -23.81 -11.35
N ASP A 6 -21.80 -23.88 -10.76
CA ASP A 6 -20.76 -22.84 -10.98
C ASP A 6 -20.38 -22.76 -12.47
N LEU A 7 -20.05 -21.53 -12.90
CA LEU A 7 -19.23 -21.32 -14.09
C LEU A 7 -17.79 -21.05 -13.63
N VAL A 8 -16.85 -21.87 -14.08
CA VAL A 8 -15.43 -21.79 -13.73
C VAL A 8 -14.62 -21.33 -14.95
N LEU A 9 -13.92 -20.21 -14.81
CA LEU A 9 -12.92 -19.77 -15.77
C LEU A 9 -11.60 -20.52 -15.52
N VAL A 10 -11.19 -21.35 -16.46
CA VAL A 10 -9.97 -22.16 -16.35
C VAL A 10 -8.83 -21.43 -17.06
N ALA A 11 -7.81 -21.02 -16.31
CA ALA A 11 -6.61 -20.38 -16.87
C ALA A 11 -5.70 -21.46 -17.46
N VAL A 12 -5.61 -21.52 -18.78
CA VAL A 12 -4.83 -22.55 -19.52
C VAL A 12 -3.67 -21.89 -20.24
N SER A 13 -2.44 -22.26 -19.87
CA SER A 13 -1.20 -21.82 -20.55
C SER A 13 -0.72 -22.74 -21.65
N GLY A 14 -1.31 -23.93 -21.78
CA GLY A 14 -0.84 -25.00 -22.66
C GLY A 14 0.12 -25.98 -21.99
N GLY A 15 0.71 -25.61 -20.85
CA GLY A 15 1.59 -26.50 -20.08
C GLY A 15 0.82 -27.61 -19.33
N GLN A 16 1.53 -28.70 -19.00
CA GLN A 16 0.97 -29.93 -18.42
C GLN A 16 0.01 -29.70 -17.24
N ASP A 17 0.39 -28.81 -16.32
CA ASP A 17 -0.41 -28.61 -15.10
C ASP A 17 -1.77 -27.94 -15.40
N SER A 18 -1.78 -26.98 -16.32
CA SER A 18 -3.01 -26.29 -16.74
C SER A 18 -3.89 -27.17 -17.63
N VAL A 19 -3.28 -28.04 -18.42
CA VAL A 19 -4.00 -29.03 -19.24
C VAL A 19 -4.60 -30.14 -18.36
N ALA A 20 -3.84 -30.64 -17.39
CA ALA A 20 -4.35 -31.60 -16.40
C ALA A 20 -5.52 -31.00 -15.60
N LEU A 21 -5.42 -29.72 -15.20
CA LEU A 21 -6.52 -29.03 -14.51
C LEU A 21 -7.79 -28.98 -15.36
N LEU A 22 -7.68 -28.57 -16.63
CA LEU A 22 -8.84 -28.51 -17.54
C LEU A 22 -9.49 -29.88 -17.71
N SER A 23 -8.68 -30.93 -17.95
CA SER A 23 -9.17 -32.30 -18.10
C SER A 23 -9.84 -32.83 -16.83
N ALA A 24 -9.23 -32.60 -15.66
CA ALA A 24 -9.81 -33.03 -14.39
C ALA A 24 -11.16 -32.33 -14.09
N LEU A 25 -11.26 -31.04 -14.39
CA LEU A 25 -12.49 -30.27 -14.24
C LEU A 25 -13.57 -30.74 -15.23
N ASP A 26 -13.18 -31.13 -16.46
CA ASP A 26 -14.08 -31.71 -17.45
C ASP A 26 -14.61 -33.07 -17.00
N GLU A 27 -13.76 -33.92 -16.42
CA GLU A 27 -14.17 -35.17 -15.83
C GLU A 27 -15.14 -34.99 -14.66
N LEU A 28 -14.85 -34.05 -13.77
CA LEU A 28 -15.73 -33.73 -12.64
C LEU A 28 -17.10 -33.22 -13.09
N ARG A 29 -17.21 -32.41 -14.16
CA ARG A 29 -18.51 -31.98 -14.68
C ARG A 29 -19.33 -33.15 -15.28
N ARG A 30 -18.67 -34.20 -15.76
CA ARG A 30 -19.34 -35.37 -16.32
C ARG A 30 -19.78 -36.39 -15.24
N THR A 31 -19.05 -36.43 -14.12
CA THR A 31 -19.23 -37.47 -13.11
C THR A 31 -19.90 -36.98 -11.83
N CYS A 32 -19.49 -35.81 -11.33
CA CYS A 32 -19.86 -35.34 -9.98
C CYS A 32 -20.71 -34.07 -9.99
N TYR A 33 -20.49 -33.18 -10.97
CA TYR A 33 -21.10 -31.83 -11.02
C TYR A 33 -21.78 -31.59 -12.38
N PRO A 34 -22.93 -32.19 -12.68
CA PRO A 34 -23.52 -32.18 -14.02
C PRO A 34 -23.95 -30.78 -14.50
N ARG A 35 -24.10 -29.80 -13.61
CA ARG A 35 -24.40 -28.40 -13.94
C ARG A 35 -23.19 -27.51 -13.95
N LEU A 36 -21.99 -28.02 -13.65
CA LEU A 36 -20.74 -27.28 -13.72
C LEU A 36 -20.46 -26.88 -15.16
N ARG A 37 -20.18 -25.61 -15.37
CA ARG A 37 -19.80 -25.05 -16.68
C ARG A 37 -18.34 -24.59 -16.64
N LEU A 38 -17.64 -24.77 -17.73
CA LEU A 38 -16.25 -24.37 -17.88
C LEU A 38 -16.12 -23.33 -18.99
N HIS A 39 -15.17 -22.44 -18.85
CA HIS A 39 -14.73 -21.49 -19.87
C HIS A 39 -13.20 -21.40 -19.83
N VAL A 40 -12.53 -21.59 -20.96
CA VAL A 40 -11.06 -21.54 -21.05
C VAL A 40 -10.61 -20.11 -21.31
N ALA A 41 -9.64 -19.64 -20.52
CA ALA A 41 -8.96 -18.35 -20.75
C ALA A 41 -7.46 -18.54 -20.96
N HIS A 42 -6.93 -17.94 -22.02
CA HIS A 42 -5.50 -17.94 -22.35
C HIS A 42 -4.99 -16.53 -22.55
N LEU A 43 -3.85 -16.21 -21.95
CA LEU A 43 -3.16 -14.93 -22.17
C LEU A 43 -1.84 -15.16 -22.89
N ASN A 44 -1.73 -14.65 -24.13
CA ASN A 44 -0.49 -14.60 -24.88
C ASN A 44 0.32 -13.35 -24.47
N HIS A 45 1.40 -13.57 -23.73
CA HIS A 45 2.27 -12.51 -23.22
C HIS A 45 3.20 -11.89 -24.28
N GLN A 46 3.18 -12.40 -25.51
CA GLN A 46 4.04 -11.98 -26.63
C GLN A 46 5.57 -11.99 -26.31
N LEU A 47 5.99 -12.90 -25.41
CA LEU A 47 7.40 -12.97 -24.99
C LEU A 47 8.27 -13.82 -25.93
N ARG A 48 7.65 -14.70 -26.71
CA ARG A 48 8.34 -15.74 -27.53
C ARG A 48 7.95 -15.72 -29.02
N GLY A 49 7.32 -14.63 -29.50
CA GLY A 49 6.93 -14.52 -30.91
C GLY A 49 6.04 -15.69 -31.37
N GLU A 50 6.45 -16.37 -32.44
CA GLU A 50 5.69 -17.47 -33.08
C GLU A 50 5.38 -18.65 -32.11
N GLU A 51 6.26 -18.94 -31.15
CA GLU A 51 5.99 -19.99 -30.16
C GLU A 51 4.80 -19.63 -29.26
N ALA A 52 4.66 -18.35 -28.88
CA ALA A 52 3.54 -17.91 -28.09
C ALA A 52 2.22 -17.93 -28.88
N ASP A 53 2.25 -17.67 -30.19
CA ASP A 53 1.09 -17.81 -31.08
C ASP A 53 0.71 -19.29 -31.28
N ALA A 54 1.71 -20.17 -31.38
CA ALA A 54 1.48 -21.61 -31.42
C ALA A 54 0.90 -22.16 -30.11
N ASP A 55 1.27 -21.60 -28.96
CA ASP A 55 0.66 -21.95 -27.67
C ASP A 55 -0.82 -21.50 -27.60
N GLU A 56 -1.14 -20.32 -28.10
CA GLU A 56 -2.54 -19.83 -28.19
C GLU A 56 -3.37 -20.73 -29.09
N ALA A 57 -2.85 -21.10 -30.29
CA ALA A 57 -3.53 -21.99 -31.22
C ALA A 57 -3.79 -23.37 -30.58
N PHE A 58 -2.78 -23.95 -29.93
CA PHE A 58 -2.88 -25.21 -29.23
C PHE A 58 -3.98 -25.17 -28.13
N VAL A 59 -4.04 -24.12 -27.32
CA VAL A 59 -5.06 -24.01 -26.25
C VAL A 59 -6.44 -23.84 -26.85
N ARG A 60 -6.59 -23.17 -27.98
CA ARG A 60 -7.85 -23.04 -28.71
C ARG A 60 -8.35 -24.41 -29.20
N GLU A 61 -7.50 -25.18 -29.88
CA GLU A 61 -7.81 -26.55 -30.32
C GLU A 61 -8.18 -27.46 -29.15
N LEU A 62 -7.46 -27.31 -28.02
CA LEU A 62 -7.75 -28.06 -26.81
C LEU A 62 -9.14 -27.72 -26.24
N ALA A 63 -9.51 -26.45 -26.19
CA ALA A 63 -10.81 -26.00 -25.74
C ALA A 63 -11.94 -26.52 -26.65
N GLU A 64 -11.74 -26.51 -27.97
CA GLU A 64 -12.67 -27.10 -28.95
C GLU A 64 -12.84 -28.62 -28.72
N ARG A 65 -11.73 -29.34 -28.49
CA ARG A 65 -11.78 -30.79 -28.18
C ARG A 65 -12.59 -31.12 -26.92
N PHE A 66 -12.52 -30.24 -25.90
CA PHE A 66 -13.32 -30.42 -24.69
C PHE A 66 -14.75 -29.83 -24.80
N GLY A 67 -15.09 -29.19 -25.92
CA GLY A 67 -16.38 -28.53 -26.11
C GLY A 67 -16.60 -27.38 -25.10
N VAL A 68 -15.57 -26.61 -24.80
CA VAL A 68 -15.56 -25.53 -23.81
C VAL A 68 -15.33 -24.19 -24.51
N PRO A 69 -16.11 -23.12 -24.22
CA PRO A 69 -15.86 -21.79 -24.75
C PRO A 69 -14.44 -21.30 -24.42
N PHE A 70 -13.87 -20.51 -25.33
CA PHE A 70 -12.50 -20.02 -25.26
C PHE A 70 -12.41 -18.51 -25.43
N THR A 71 -11.59 -17.86 -24.59
CA THR A 71 -11.23 -16.44 -24.72
C THR A 71 -9.72 -16.30 -24.62
N SER A 72 -9.12 -15.58 -25.55
CA SER A 72 -7.69 -15.22 -25.49
C SER A 72 -7.46 -13.73 -25.72
N GLU A 73 -6.34 -13.23 -25.18
CA GLU A 73 -5.82 -11.89 -25.43
C GLU A 73 -4.31 -11.94 -25.63
N ARG A 74 -3.81 -10.88 -26.27
CA ARG A 74 -2.38 -10.69 -26.53
C ARG A 74 -1.90 -9.40 -25.90
N HIS A 75 -0.82 -9.47 -25.12
CA HIS A 75 -0.22 -8.31 -24.48
C HIS A 75 1.30 -8.34 -24.62
N ASP A 76 1.90 -7.26 -25.15
CA ASP A 76 3.35 -7.07 -25.09
C ASP A 76 3.79 -6.66 -23.68
N VAL A 77 3.96 -7.68 -22.83
CA VAL A 77 4.34 -7.48 -21.42
C VAL A 77 5.76 -6.91 -21.30
N ARG A 78 6.63 -7.16 -22.29
CA ARG A 78 8.00 -6.63 -22.30
C ARG A 78 8.01 -5.12 -22.52
N ALA A 79 7.20 -4.62 -23.45
CA ALA A 79 7.03 -3.18 -23.67
C ALA A 79 6.46 -2.49 -22.42
N LEU A 80 5.43 -3.07 -21.78
CA LEU A 80 4.85 -2.57 -20.54
C LEU A 80 5.87 -2.51 -19.40
N ALA A 81 6.63 -3.59 -19.17
CA ALA A 81 7.63 -3.65 -18.12
C ALA A 81 8.74 -2.60 -18.30
N ARG A 82 9.16 -2.35 -19.56
CA ARG A 82 10.13 -1.30 -19.89
C ARG A 82 9.57 0.10 -19.66
N ALA A 83 8.35 0.36 -20.10
CA ALA A 83 7.68 1.67 -19.93
C ALA A 83 7.52 2.03 -18.45
N GLU A 84 7.12 1.06 -17.63
CA GLU A 84 6.93 1.22 -16.19
C GLU A 84 8.23 1.09 -15.36
N ARG A 85 9.34 0.69 -15.95
CA ARG A 85 10.62 0.38 -15.28
C ARG A 85 10.45 -0.64 -14.15
N ARG A 86 9.67 -1.68 -14.40
CA ARG A 86 9.31 -2.72 -13.44
C ARG A 86 9.84 -4.09 -13.87
N ASN A 87 9.86 -5.01 -12.90
CA ASN A 87 10.24 -6.40 -13.17
C ASN A 87 9.22 -7.06 -14.11
N LEU A 88 9.74 -7.75 -15.14
CA LEU A 88 8.93 -8.38 -16.19
C LEU A 88 7.94 -9.42 -15.62
N GLU A 89 8.39 -10.27 -14.68
CA GLU A 89 7.54 -11.31 -14.06
C GLU A 89 6.39 -10.68 -13.25
N GLU A 90 6.69 -9.59 -12.51
CA GLU A 90 5.68 -8.87 -11.74
C GLU A 90 4.59 -8.29 -12.66
N VAL A 91 5.01 -7.63 -13.76
CA VAL A 91 4.10 -7.06 -14.75
C VAL A 91 3.30 -8.16 -15.47
N ALA A 92 3.96 -9.24 -15.90
CA ALA A 92 3.32 -10.38 -16.53
C ALA A 92 2.23 -11.00 -15.63
N ARG A 93 2.54 -11.15 -14.35
CA ARG A 93 1.61 -11.64 -13.36
C ARG A 93 0.41 -10.69 -13.17
N GLU A 94 0.63 -9.40 -13.08
CA GLU A 94 -0.46 -8.41 -12.92
C GLU A 94 -1.38 -8.38 -14.13
N VAL A 95 -0.82 -8.31 -15.35
CA VAL A 95 -1.58 -8.35 -16.60
C VAL A 95 -2.42 -9.63 -16.69
N ARG A 96 -1.83 -10.78 -16.34
CA ARG A 96 -2.54 -12.06 -16.34
C ARG A 96 -3.74 -12.06 -15.38
N TYR A 97 -3.57 -11.61 -14.13
CA TYR A 97 -4.68 -11.61 -13.20
C TYR A 97 -5.73 -10.54 -13.51
N ALA A 98 -5.32 -9.39 -14.07
CA ALA A 98 -6.26 -8.38 -14.57
C ALA A 98 -7.13 -8.93 -15.72
N PHE A 99 -6.51 -9.59 -16.69
CA PHE A 99 -7.19 -10.29 -17.79
C PHE A 99 -8.18 -11.33 -17.24
N LEU A 100 -7.72 -12.24 -16.39
CA LEU A 100 -8.55 -13.32 -15.86
C LEU A 100 -9.75 -12.79 -15.06
N ARG A 101 -9.57 -11.75 -14.23
CA ARG A 101 -10.66 -11.13 -13.46
C ARG A 101 -11.68 -10.44 -14.38
N ARG A 102 -11.22 -9.76 -15.43
CA ARG A 102 -12.09 -9.11 -16.39
C ARG A 102 -12.92 -10.14 -17.18
N VAL A 103 -12.27 -11.15 -17.76
CA VAL A 103 -12.98 -12.22 -18.48
C VAL A 103 -13.95 -12.95 -17.56
N ALA A 104 -13.57 -13.23 -16.30
CA ALA A 104 -14.49 -13.87 -15.34
C ALA A 104 -15.75 -13.03 -15.11
N ALA A 105 -15.61 -11.70 -15.00
CA ALA A 105 -16.75 -10.80 -14.86
C ALA A 105 -17.62 -10.77 -16.12
N GLU A 106 -17.01 -10.73 -17.32
CA GLU A 106 -17.69 -10.68 -18.61
C GLU A 106 -18.52 -11.96 -18.87
N VAL A 107 -17.99 -13.14 -18.54
CA VAL A 107 -18.68 -14.40 -18.75
C VAL A 107 -19.56 -14.82 -17.57
N GLY A 108 -19.53 -14.08 -16.46
CA GLY A 108 -20.25 -14.43 -15.23
C GLY A 108 -19.65 -15.61 -14.49
N ALA A 109 -18.33 -15.83 -14.55
CA ALA A 109 -17.67 -16.93 -13.84
C ALA A 109 -17.57 -16.63 -12.33
N ARG A 110 -18.00 -17.59 -11.51
CA ARG A 110 -17.93 -17.53 -10.05
C ARG A 110 -16.51 -17.81 -9.54
N ARG A 111 -15.73 -18.64 -10.26
CA ARG A 111 -14.38 -19.06 -9.88
C ARG A 111 -13.42 -18.95 -11.06
N ILE A 112 -12.16 -18.66 -10.74
CA ILE A 112 -11.03 -18.71 -11.67
C ILE A 112 -10.11 -19.83 -11.18
N ALA A 113 -9.99 -20.90 -11.93
CA ALA A 113 -9.13 -22.04 -11.61
C ALA A 113 -7.75 -21.87 -12.24
N THR A 114 -6.67 -22.07 -11.46
CA THR A 114 -5.29 -21.99 -11.94
C THR A 114 -4.51 -23.26 -11.58
N GLY A 115 -3.64 -23.73 -12.50
CA GLY A 115 -2.91 -24.99 -12.40
C GLY A 115 -1.65 -24.95 -11.52
N HIS A 116 -1.72 -24.32 -10.33
CA HIS A 116 -0.63 -24.38 -9.37
C HIS A 116 -0.62 -25.72 -8.63
N THR A 117 0.56 -26.32 -8.51
CA THR A 117 0.78 -27.65 -7.93
C THR A 117 1.46 -27.59 -6.56
N LEU A 118 1.55 -28.75 -5.88
CA LEU A 118 2.32 -28.92 -4.65
C LEU A 118 3.82 -28.62 -4.86
N THR A 119 4.34 -28.94 -6.05
CA THR A 119 5.73 -28.61 -6.44
C THR A 119 5.92 -27.09 -6.50
N ASP A 120 4.97 -26.32 -7.06
CA ASP A 120 5.02 -24.85 -7.07
C ASP A 120 4.94 -24.26 -5.65
N GLN A 121 4.18 -24.93 -4.77
CA GLN A 121 4.12 -24.56 -3.35
C GLN A 121 5.48 -24.72 -2.68
N ALA A 122 6.15 -25.86 -2.89
CA ALA A 122 7.48 -26.13 -2.33
C ALA A 122 8.53 -25.17 -2.88
N GLU A 123 8.52 -24.91 -4.19
CA GLU A 123 9.39 -23.91 -4.82
C GLU A 123 9.21 -22.53 -4.20
N THR A 124 7.95 -22.08 -4.09
CA THR A 124 7.62 -20.76 -3.54
C THR A 124 8.03 -20.64 -2.08
N PHE A 125 7.83 -21.69 -1.29
CA PHE A 125 8.24 -21.75 0.11
C PHE A 125 9.77 -21.59 0.24
N LEU A 126 10.53 -22.40 -0.48
CA LEU A 126 12.00 -22.36 -0.45
C LEU A 126 12.57 -21.02 -0.93
N MET A 127 12.03 -20.49 -2.02
CA MET A 127 12.44 -19.19 -2.55
C MET A 127 12.19 -18.06 -1.54
N ARG A 128 11.09 -18.11 -0.80
CA ARG A 128 10.75 -17.12 0.22
C ARG A 128 11.56 -17.31 1.49
N LEU A 129 11.82 -18.56 1.89
CA LEU A 129 12.67 -18.90 3.03
C LEU A 129 14.09 -18.34 2.87
N VAL A 130 14.71 -18.57 1.72
CA VAL A 130 16.06 -18.05 1.42
C VAL A 130 16.10 -16.52 1.39
N ARG A 131 14.97 -15.86 1.08
CA ARG A 131 14.84 -14.39 1.14
C ARG A 131 14.54 -13.86 2.55
N GLY A 132 14.45 -14.72 3.55
CA GLY A 132 14.17 -14.33 4.93
C GLY A 132 12.71 -13.97 5.19
N ALA A 133 11.78 -14.59 4.48
CA ALA A 133 10.36 -14.36 4.71
C ALA A 133 9.92 -14.89 6.08
N GLY A 134 9.06 -14.15 6.78
CA GLY A 134 8.36 -14.61 7.98
C GLY A 134 7.20 -15.55 7.67
N THR A 135 6.42 -15.87 8.71
CA THR A 135 5.30 -16.83 8.66
C THR A 135 4.26 -16.49 7.59
N GLU A 136 3.87 -15.20 7.45
CA GLU A 136 2.99 -14.71 6.38
C GLU A 136 3.54 -15.09 4.98
N GLY A 137 4.81 -14.83 4.74
CA GLY A 137 5.44 -15.17 3.47
C GLY A 137 5.56 -16.68 3.25
N LEU A 138 5.89 -17.45 4.28
CA LEU A 138 6.07 -18.89 4.23
C LEU A 138 4.74 -19.67 4.15
N SER A 139 3.59 -19.07 4.43
CA SER A 139 2.28 -19.65 4.15
C SER A 139 2.08 -19.99 2.65
N GLY A 140 2.94 -19.44 1.79
CA GLY A 140 3.13 -19.84 0.40
C GLY A 140 2.00 -19.41 -0.53
N ILE A 141 1.55 -20.35 -1.37
CA ILE A 141 0.46 -20.18 -2.33
C ILE A 141 -0.84 -20.55 -1.61
N HIS A 142 -1.81 -19.64 -1.57
CA HIS A 142 -3.11 -19.89 -0.95
C HIS A 142 -4.02 -20.70 -1.89
N PRO A 143 -4.77 -21.69 -1.38
CA PRO A 143 -5.70 -22.50 -2.19
C PRO A 143 -6.86 -21.68 -2.75
N VAL A 144 -7.32 -20.68 -2.01
CA VAL A 144 -8.36 -19.73 -2.41
C VAL A 144 -7.89 -18.31 -2.15
N VAL A 145 -8.15 -17.38 -3.07
CA VAL A 145 -7.85 -15.95 -2.92
C VAL A 145 -9.07 -15.13 -3.33
N ASP A 146 -9.48 -14.18 -2.48
CA ASP A 146 -10.61 -13.26 -2.68
C ASP A 146 -11.94 -14.00 -3.01
N ASP A 147 -12.12 -15.21 -2.51
CA ASP A 147 -13.24 -16.12 -2.85
C ASP A 147 -13.48 -16.28 -4.37
N LEU A 148 -12.53 -15.93 -5.19
CA LEU A 148 -12.61 -15.96 -6.66
C LEU A 148 -11.59 -16.91 -7.29
N ILE A 149 -10.32 -16.82 -6.89
CA ILE A 149 -9.25 -17.62 -7.50
C ILE A 149 -9.05 -18.89 -6.71
N ILE A 150 -9.18 -20.04 -7.36
CA ILE A 150 -9.00 -21.35 -6.77
C ILE A 150 -7.80 -22.09 -7.39
N ARG A 151 -7.19 -22.99 -6.61
CA ARG A 151 -6.04 -23.80 -7.02
C ARG A 151 -6.26 -25.27 -6.67
N PRO A 152 -7.07 -25.97 -7.47
CA PRO A 152 -7.47 -27.35 -7.16
C PRO A 152 -6.30 -28.35 -7.10
N LEU A 153 -5.22 -28.08 -7.86
CA LEU A 153 -4.05 -28.97 -7.94
C LEU A 153 -2.98 -28.69 -6.87
N LEU A 154 -3.24 -27.81 -5.88
CA LEU A 154 -2.22 -27.40 -4.90
C LEU A 154 -1.77 -28.57 -3.97
N ALA A 155 -2.52 -29.65 -3.91
CA ALA A 155 -2.16 -30.88 -3.18
C ALA A 155 -1.55 -31.96 -4.09
N VAL A 156 -1.47 -31.73 -5.41
CA VAL A 156 -1.00 -32.67 -6.43
C VAL A 156 0.41 -32.29 -6.88
N ARG A 157 1.30 -33.26 -7.00
CA ARG A 157 2.67 -33.04 -7.52
C ARG A 157 2.66 -32.81 -9.03
N ARG A 158 3.66 -32.11 -9.53
CA ARG A 158 3.86 -31.90 -10.96
C ARG A 158 4.07 -33.20 -11.74
N GLU A 159 4.74 -34.18 -11.14
CA GLU A 159 4.97 -35.49 -11.71
C GLU A 159 3.64 -36.27 -11.88
N GLU A 160 2.70 -36.08 -10.97
CA GLU A 160 1.36 -36.70 -11.03
C GLU A 160 0.51 -36.06 -12.14
N THR A 161 0.58 -34.73 -12.34
CA THR A 161 -0.10 -34.06 -13.48
C THR A 161 0.47 -34.53 -14.81
N GLN A 162 1.78 -34.75 -14.87
CA GLN A 162 2.43 -35.30 -16.05
C GLN A 162 1.97 -36.73 -16.34
N ALA A 163 2.02 -37.60 -15.35
CA ALA A 163 1.55 -39.00 -15.46
C ALA A 163 0.07 -39.08 -15.86
N TYR A 164 -0.78 -38.19 -15.31
CA TYR A 164 -2.20 -38.09 -15.66
C TYR A 164 -2.39 -37.74 -17.15
N CYS A 165 -1.69 -36.70 -17.64
CA CYS A 165 -1.76 -36.32 -19.06
C CYS A 165 -1.27 -37.48 -19.98
N GLN A 166 -0.21 -38.17 -19.58
CA GLN A 166 0.34 -39.29 -20.34
C GLN A 166 -0.64 -40.47 -20.38
N ALA A 167 -1.21 -40.83 -19.23
CA ALA A 167 -2.17 -41.96 -19.14
C ALA A 167 -3.42 -41.75 -20.01
N LEU A 168 -3.86 -40.50 -20.15
CA LEU A 168 -5.02 -40.12 -20.97
C LEU A 168 -4.64 -39.69 -22.40
N ALA A 169 -3.38 -39.78 -22.78
CA ALA A 169 -2.86 -39.35 -24.07
C ALA A 169 -3.27 -37.90 -24.44
N ILE A 170 -3.29 -36.99 -23.44
CA ILE A 170 -3.61 -35.60 -23.63
C ILE A 170 -2.32 -34.86 -23.95
N PRO A 171 -2.21 -34.21 -25.14
CA PRO A 171 -1.02 -33.46 -25.51
C PRO A 171 -0.89 -32.20 -24.63
N TYR A 172 0.33 -31.79 -24.33
CA TYR A 172 0.66 -30.53 -23.67
C TYR A 172 1.98 -29.98 -24.23
N ARG A 173 2.20 -28.68 -24.06
CA ARG A 173 3.41 -28.01 -24.52
C ARG A 173 4.43 -27.90 -23.39
N VAL A 174 5.72 -28.04 -23.74
CA VAL A 174 6.82 -27.89 -22.78
C VAL A 174 7.38 -26.49 -22.90
N ASP A 175 7.28 -25.71 -21.82
CA ASP A 175 7.81 -24.36 -21.75
C ASP A 175 9.34 -24.36 -21.69
N ARG A 176 10.00 -23.65 -22.61
CA ARG A 176 11.46 -23.52 -22.71
C ARG A 176 11.96 -22.11 -22.34
N SER A 177 11.15 -21.30 -21.65
CA SER A 177 11.52 -19.90 -21.39
C SER A 177 12.74 -19.74 -20.47
N ASN A 178 13.61 -18.77 -20.78
CA ASN A 178 14.87 -18.47 -20.09
C ASN A 178 14.83 -17.11 -19.37
N VAL A 179 13.75 -16.78 -18.65
CA VAL A 179 13.69 -15.54 -17.86
C VAL A 179 14.42 -15.73 -16.52
N GLU A 180 15.18 -14.74 -16.04
CA GLU A 180 16.05 -14.87 -14.84
C GLU A 180 15.31 -15.39 -13.58
N ALA A 181 14.07 -14.98 -13.35
CA ALA A 181 13.30 -15.46 -12.22
C ALA A 181 12.80 -16.90 -12.43
N GLU A 182 12.53 -17.31 -13.68
CA GLU A 182 12.32 -18.71 -14.06
C GLU A 182 13.60 -19.53 -13.92
N LEU A 183 14.77 -18.93 -14.16
CA LEU A 183 16.07 -19.57 -13.88
C LEU A 183 16.22 -19.90 -12.40
N TRP A 184 15.85 -18.98 -11.48
CA TRP A 184 15.90 -19.23 -10.04
C TRP A 184 14.90 -20.32 -9.63
N ARG A 185 13.66 -20.25 -10.10
CA ARG A 185 12.64 -21.28 -9.85
C ARG A 185 13.03 -22.61 -10.49
N ALA A 186 13.57 -22.59 -11.71
CA ALA A 186 14.08 -23.77 -12.39
C ALA A 186 15.25 -24.43 -11.64
N ARG A 187 16.16 -23.64 -11.06
CA ARG A 187 17.24 -24.16 -10.20
C ARG A 187 16.69 -24.79 -8.92
N VAL A 188 15.74 -24.15 -8.26
CA VAL A 188 15.09 -24.75 -7.08
C VAL A 188 14.46 -26.09 -7.46
N ARG A 189 13.77 -26.15 -8.60
CA ARG A 189 13.11 -27.38 -9.10
C ARG A 189 14.10 -28.46 -9.51
N ARG A 190 15.15 -28.11 -10.27
CA ARG A 190 16.07 -29.08 -10.90
C ARG A 190 17.24 -29.46 -10.01
N GLU A 191 17.64 -28.61 -9.09
CA GLU A 191 18.85 -28.80 -8.27
C GLU A 191 18.47 -29.02 -6.80
N LEU A 192 17.69 -28.10 -6.17
CA LEU A 192 17.48 -28.13 -4.73
C LEU A 192 16.42 -29.15 -4.30
N LEU A 193 15.28 -29.20 -4.97
CA LEU A 193 14.21 -30.17 -4.61
C LEU A 193 14.65 -31.62 -4.75
N PRO A 194 15.40 -32.04 -5.80
CA PRO A 194 15.93 -33.39 -5.89
C PRO A 194 16.94 -33.73 -4.76
N GLN A 195 17.78 -32.78 -4.36
CA GLN A 195 18.69 -32.97 -3.22
C GLN A 195 17.93 -33.15 -1.92
N LEU A 196 16.89 -32.36 -1.69
CA LEU A 196 16.00 -32.52 -0.52
C LEU A 196 15.24 -33.85 -0.55
N ALA A 197 14.80 -34.29 -1.73
CA ALA A 197 14.14 -35.59 -1.92
C ALA A 197 15.10 -36.78 -1.69
N ALA A 198 16.40 -36.63 -2.01
CA ALA A 198 17.40 -37.62 -1.70
C ALA A 198 17.64 -37.78 -0.20
N LEU A 199 17.52 -36.68 0.58
CA LEU A 199 17.59 -36.71 2.04
C LEU A 199 16.29 -37.21 2.67
N HIS A 200 15.17 -36.80 2.13
CA HIS A 200 13.83 -37.20 2.59
C HIS A 200 12.87 -37.35 1.39
N PRO A 201 12.49 -38.58 1.00
CA PRO A 201 11.67 -38.82 -0.19
C PRO A 201 10.34 -38.05 -0.25
N ARG A 202 9.80 -37.65 0.91
CA ARG A 202 8.57 -36.86 1.02
C ARG A 202 8.85 -35.38 1.36
N ALA A 203 9.98 -34.81 0.91
CA ALA A 203 10.35 -33.45 1.21
C ALA A 203 9.34 -32.44 0.67
N VAL A 204 8.83 -32.63 -0.55
CA VAL A 204 7.85 -31.75 -1.19
C VAL A 204 6.57 -31.68 -0.36
N GLU A 205 6.04 -32.84 0.07
CA GLU A 205 4.85 -32.90 0.92
C GLU A 205 5.10 -32.34 2.32
N ALA A 206 6.29 -32.56 2.86
CA ALA A 206 6.66 -32.00 4.16
C ALA A 206 6.66 -30.48 4.12
N ILE A 207 7.21 -29.89 3.06
CA ILE A 207 7.19 -28.43 2.84
C ILE A 207 5.75 -27.94 2.62
N GLY A 208 4.95 -28.65 1.83
CA GLY A 208 3.52 -28.33 1.63
C GLY A 208 2.75 -28.29 2.95
N ARG A 209 2.93 -29.32 3.80
CA ARG A 209 2.30 -29.36 5.14
C ARG A 209 2.80 -28.23 6.06
N ALA A 210 4.08 -27.88 5.99
CA ALA A 210 4.61 -26.75 6.75
C ALA A 210 3.95 -25.43 6.33
N ALA A 211 3.84 -25.19 5.02
CA ALA A 211 3.15 -24.01 4.49
C ALA A 211 1.66 -23.96 4.89
N GLU A 212 0.98 -25.11 4.91
CA GLU A 212 -0.42 -25.20 5.35
C GLU A 212 -0.59 -24.85 6.83
N ARG A 213 0.26 -25.40 7.71
CA ARG A 213 0.25 -25.06 9.15
C ARG A 213 0.47 -23.59 9.37
N LEU A 214 1.49 -23.00 8.72
CA LEU A 214 1.74 -21.57 8.80
C LEU A 214 0.55 -20.73 8.30
N ARG A 215 -0.20 -21.23 7.34
CA ARG A 215 -1.42 -20.55 6.85
C ARG A 215 -2.53 -20.56 7.90
N VAL A 216 -2.67 -21.66 8.62
CA VAL A 216 -3.63 -21.76 9.75
C VAL A 216 -3.23 -20.79 10.86
N ASP A 217 -1.93 -20.72 11.20
CA ASP A 217 -1.42 -19.78 12.19
C ASP A 217 -1.64 -18.31 11.76
N GLU A 218 -1.39 -17.98 10.47
CA GLU A 218 -1.64 -16.64 9.94
C GLU A 218 -3.13 -16.27 9.94
N ALA A 219 -4.03 -17.22 9.64
CA ALA A 219 -5.47 -16.97 9.73
C ALA A 219 -5.90 -16.57 11.15
N TYR A 220 -5.33 -17.21 12.17
CA TYR A 220 -5.55 -16.81 13.56
C TYR A 220 -5.02 -15.40 13.84
N PHE A 221 -3.82 -15.07 13.36
CA PHE A 221 -3.28 -13.72 13.51
C PHE A 221 -4.11 -12.67 12.78
N ASP A 222 -4.69 -12.99 11.62
CA ASP A 222 -5.58 -12.08 10.89
C ASP A 222 -6.87 -11.82 11.67
N GLU A 223 -7.46 -12.85 12.31
CA GLU A 223 -8.62 -12.70 13.19
C GLU A 223 -8.30 -11.81 14.39
N VAL A 224 -7.20 -12.09 15.10
CA VAL A 224 -6.74 -11.29 16.24
C VAL A 224 -6.45 -9.84 15.81
N LEU A 225 -5.83 -9.66 14.65
CA LEU A 225 -5.53 -8.34 14.09
C LEU A 225 -6.81 -7.54 13.81
N GLY A 226 -7.87 -8.22 13.35
CA GLY A 226 -9.20 -7.63 13.14
C GLY A 226 -9.75 -6.95 14.39
N ASN A 227 -9.47 -7.50 15.57
CA ASN A 227 -9.88 -6.96 16.86
C ASN A 227 -8.88 -5.91 17.41
N VAL A 228 -7.60 -6.20 17.33
CA VAL A 228 -6.54 -5.36 17.94
C VAL A 228 -6.28 -4.06 17.16
N PHE A 229 -6.42 -4.07 15.83
CA PHE A 229 -6.17 -2.90 15.01
C PHE A 229 -7.12 -1.73 15.32
N PRO A 230 -8.47 -1.93 15.40
CA PRO A 230 -9.40 -0.87 15.78
C PRO A 230 -9.10 -0.29 17.17
N GLU A 231 -8.67 -1.11 18.12
CA GLU A 231 -8.30 -0.63 19.46
C GLU A 231 -7.08 0.30 19.43
N ALA A 232 -6.09 -0.02 18.60
CA ALA A 232 -4.89 0.81 18.44
C ALA A 232 -5.14 2.06 17.59
N LEU A 233 -6.23 2.10 16.81
CA LEU A 233 -6.56 3.18 15.89
C LEU A 233 -7.06 4.41 16.65
N ILE A 234 -6.46 5.58 16.39
CA ILE A 234 -6.93 6.89 16.86
C ILE A 234 -7.77 7.56 15.76
N LEU A 235 -7.28 7.49 14.51
CA LEU A 235 -7.91 8.08 13.34
C LEU A 235 -7.57 7.25 12.10
N GLY A 236 -8.58 6.92 11.29
CA GLY A 236 -8.43 6.23 10.01
C GLY A 236 -9.17 7.00 8.93
N GLU A 237 -8.44 7.70 8.08
CA GLU A 237 -8.92 8.39 6.89
C GLU A 237 -8.26 7.79 5.64
N ARG A 238 -8.75 8.17 4.46
CA ARG A 238 -8.23 7.66 3.19
C ARG A 238 -6.71 7.86 3.04
N ASP A 239 -6.23 9.03 3.48
CA ASP A 239 -4.83 9.46 3.30
C ASP A 239 -4.07 9.58 4.63
N MET A 240 -4.65 9.13 5.76
CA MET A 240 -4.02 9.22 7.06
C MET A 240 -4.48 8.11 8.00
N ILE A 241 -3.50 7.43 8.60
CA ILE A 241 -3.76 6.48 9.68
C ILE A 241 -2.94 6.90 10.90
N ARG A 242 -3.60 7.06 12.04
CA ARG A 242 -2.98 7.39 13.31
C ARG A 242 -3.22 6.28 14.31
N LEU A 243 -2.14 5.75 14.88
CA LEU A 243 -2.17 4.69 15.87
C LEU A 243 -1.65 5.18 17.24
N SER A 244 -2.25 4.69 18.32
CA SER A 244 -1.79 4.96 19.68
C SER A 244 -0.47 4.25 19.95
N VAL A 245 0.54 5.02 20.33
CA VAL A 245 1.86 4.48 20.67
C VAL A 245 1.81 3.68 21.98
N GLU A 246 1.04 4.10 22.94
CA GLU A 246 0.84 3.38 24.20
C GLU A 246 0.29 1.98 23.92
N LYS A 247 -0.80 1.88 23.18
CA LYS A 247 -1.41 0.60 22.80
C LYS A 247 -0.46 -0.26 21.96
N LEU A 248 0.23 0.32 20.97
CA LEU A 248 1.24 -0.40 20.19
C LEU A 248 2.36 -0.98 21.06
N ARG A 249 2.82 -0.25 22.05
CA ARG A 249 3.88 -0.72 22.98
C ARG A 249 3.41 -1.85 23.88
N ALA A 250 2.15 -1.87 24.26
CA ALA A 250 1.54 -2.93 25.08
C ALA A 250 1.34 -4.24 24.31
N LEU A 251 1.32 -4.19 22.96
CA LEU A 251 1.15 -5.39 22.15
C LEU A 251 2.39 -6.31 22.20
N HIS A 252 2.11 -7.61 22.14
CA HIS A 252 3.17 -8.59 21.85
C HIS A 252 3.89 -8.23 20.54
N PRO A 253 5.22 -8.38 20.41
CA PRO A 253 5.98 -8.01 19.20
C PRO A 253 5.40 -8.59 17.91
N ALA A 254 4.93 -9.84 17.93
CA ALA A 254 4.32 -10.49 16.77
C ALA A 254 3.03 -9.80 16.28
N LEU A 255 2.21 -9.26 17.18
CA LEU A 255 1.00 -8.50 16.84
C LEU A 255 1.35 -7.07 16.44
N ARG A 256 2.26 -6.44 17.16
CA ARG A 256 2.71 -5.07 16.87
C ARG A 256 3.25 -4.93 15.47
N SER A 257 4.11 -5.84 15.02
CA SER A 257 4.63 -5.84 13.64
C SER A 257 3.53 -6.00 12.59
N ARG A 258 2.48 -6.80 12.86
CA ARG A 258 1.33 -6.96 11.98
C ARG A 258 0.44 -5.72 11.95
N VAL A 259 0.19 -5.08 13.10
CA VAL A 259 -0.56 -3.81 13.17
C VAL A 259 0.14 -2.71 12.34
N LEU A 260 1.48 -2.63 12.43
CA LEU A 260 2.26 -1.67 11.63
C LEU A 260 2.17 -1.95 10.12
N ARG A 261 2.23 -3.23 9.72
CA ARG A 261 2.03 -3.63 8.32
C ARG A 261 0.60 -3.37 7.83
N GLU A 262 -0.38 -3.63 8.67
CA GLU A 262 -1.79 -3.38 8.36
C GLU A 262 -2.08 -1.90 8.14
N ALA A 263 -1.48 -1.00 8.93
CA ALA A 263 -1.58 0.44 8.69
C ALA A 263 -1.06 0.83 7.30
N ILE A 264 0.07 0.25 6.88
CA ILE A 264 0.62 0.48 5.55
C ILE A 264 -0.30 -0.11 4.48
N ARG A 265 -0.84 -1.33 4.70
CA ARG A 265 -1.75 -2.00 3.78
C ARG A 265 -3.02 -1.19 3.55
N ARG A 266 -3.65 -0.67 4.60
CA ARG A 266 -4.86 0.17 4.50
C ARG A 266 -4.62 1.47 3.74
N LEU A 267 -3.44 2.07 3.94
CA LEU A 267 -3.09 3.32 3.25
C LEU A 267 -2.74 3.12 1.76
N ARG A 268 -2.16 1.96 1.40
CA ARG A 268 -1.61 1.70 0.06
C ARG A 268 -2.35 0.63 -0.75
N GLY A 269 -3.24 -0.13 -0.12
CA GLY A 269 -3.83 -1.34 -0.68
C GLY A 269 -2.91 -2.58 -0.63
N HIS A 270 -1.62 -2.44 -0.31
CA HIS A 270 -0.66 -3.54 -0.29
C HIS A 270 0.59 -3.25 0.55
N THR A 271 1.33 -4.30 0.93
CA THR A 271 2.61 -4.20 1.67
C THR A 271 3.86 -4.51 0.80
N ARG A 272 3.74 -4.47 -0.54
CA ARG A 272 4.87 -4.76 -1.44
C ARG A 272 6.08 -3.91 -1.10
N ARG A 273 7.28 -4.53 -1.13
CA ARG A 273 8.59 -3.91 -0.80
C ARG A 273 8.73 -3.45 0.67
N VAL A 274 7.77 -3.72 1.55
CA VAL A 274 7.93 -3.47 2.99
C VAL A 274 8.69 -4.65 3.61
N THR A 275 9.94 -4.42 3.97
CA THR A 275 10.84 -5.43 4.57
C THR A 275 10.75 -5.42 6.09
N SER A 276 11.38 -6.42 6.76
CA SER A 276 11.55 -6.43 8.23
C SER A 276 12.27 -5.17 8.73
N GLN A 277 13.29 -4.69 8.01
CA GLN A 277 14.02 -3.48 8.36
C GLN A 277 13.12 -2.23 8.42
N HIS A 278 12.13 -2.13 7.55
CA HIS A 278 11.14 -1.04 7.61
C HIS A 278 10.27 -1.14 8.86
N VAL A 279 9.84 -2.35 9.22
CA VAL A 279 9.05 -2.58 10.45
C VAL A 279 9.87 -2.30 11.70
N GLU A 280 11.12 -2.76 11.77
CA GLU A 280 12.04 -2.45 12.85
C GLU A 280 12.30 -0.94 12.99
N ALA A 281 12.42 -0.23 11.87
CA ALA A 281 12.56 1.23 11.88
C ALA A 281 11.30 1.92 12.44
N LEU A 282 10.10 1.39 12.16
CA LEU A 282 8.85 1.86 12.75
C LEU A 282 8.78 1.55 14.25
N GLU A 283 9.18 0.36 14.66
CA GLU A 283 9.23 -0.04 16.09
C GLU A 283 10.16 0.87 16.89
N ARG A 284 11.33 1.23 16.34
CA ARG A 284 12.22 2.24 16.96
C ARG A 284 11.56 3.60 17.17
N LEU A 285 10.57 3.98 16.35
CA LEU A 285 9.81 5.22 16.60
C LEU A 285 8.92 5.15 17.83
N LEU A 286 8.56 3.94 18.28
CA LEU A 286 7.74 3.75 19.47
C LEU A 286 8.53 3.97 20.79
N GLU A 287 9.86 3.98 20.75
CA GLU A 287 10.70 4.19 21.91
C GLU A 287 10.50 5.57 22.55
N PRO A 288 10.78 5.74 23.87
CA PRO A 288 10.74 7.05 24.51
C PRO A 288 11.66 8.06 23.83
N GLY A 289 11.28 9.34 23.83
CA GLY A 289 12.09 10.43 23.28
C GLY A 289 12.17 10.49 21.75
N LYS A 290 11.42 9.66 21.02
CA LYS A 290 11.43 9.66 19.54
C LYS A 290 10.38 10.60 18.90
N SER A 291 9.62 11.36 19.71
CA SER A 291 8.68 12.36 19.17
C SER A 291 9.38 13.33 18.21
N GLY A 292 8.76 13.57 17.06
CA GLY A 292 9.32 14.39 15.97
C GLY A 292 10.23 13.64 15.00
N ARG A 293 10.47 12.35 15.19
CA ARG A 293 11.18 11.48 14.23
C ARG A 293 10.24 10.93 13.17
N ARG A 294 10.81 10.58 12.03
CA ARG A 294 10.09 9.99 10.90
C ARG A 294 10.85 8.85 10.28
N VAL A 295 10.11 7.98 9.61
CA VAL A 295 10.63 6.91 8.74
C VAL A 295 9.96 7.05 7.37
N THR A 296 10.76 7.03 6.31
CA THR A 296 10.26 6.97 4.94
C THR A 296 10.16 5.51 4.53
N LEU A 297 8.98 5.13 4.05
CA LEU A 297 8.65 3.79 3.59
C LEU A 297 8.57 3.73 2.07
N PRO A 298 8.58 2.55 1.46
CA PRO A 298 8.37 2.37 0.02
C PRO A 298 7.06 3.02 -0.45
N ALA A 299 7.01 3.39 -1.75
CA ALA A 299 5.89 4.04 -2.42
C ALA A 299 5.46 5.37 -1.74
N ALA A 300 6.44 6.17 -1.36
CA ALA A 300 6.23 7.52 -0.86
C ALA A 300 5.28 7.61 0.37
N VAL A 301 5.31 6.62 1.25
CA VAL A 301 4.65 6.70 2.57
C VAL A 301 5.65 7.18 3.60
N VAL A 302 5.21 8.03 4.51
CA VAL A 302 6.01 8.49 5.65
C VAL A 302 5.26 8.19 6.95
N ALA A 303 5.97 7.60 7.90
CA ALA A 303 5.49 7.43 9.26
C ALA A 303 6.17 8.46 10.18
N TRP A 304 5.37 9.17 10.97
CA TRP A 304 5.79 10.21 11.90
C TRP A 304 5.45 9.82 13.31
N ARG A 305 6.42 9.95 14.23
CA ARG A 305 6.11 9.92 15.66
C ARG A 305 5.68 11.32 16.12
N GLU A 306 4.41 11.48 16.45
CA GLU A 306 3.81 12.73 16.90
C GLU A 306 3.25 12.57 18.31
N PHE A 307 4.01 13.00 19.32
CA PHE A 307 3.66 12.84 20.73
C PHE A 307 3.30 11.38 21.07
N ASP A 308 2.02 11.09 21.32
CA ASP A 308 1.50 9.78 21.69
C ASP A 308 0.92 9.00 20.51
N ALA A 309 1.08 9.52 19.29
CA ALA A 309 0.60 8.90 18.07
C ALA A 309 1.74 8.55 17.09
N LEU A 310 1.58 7.46 16.36
CA LEU A 310 2.33 7.12 15.17
C LEU A 310 1.41 7.35 13.96
N THR A 311 1.75 8.35 13.14
CA THR A 311 0.93 8.81 12.03
C THR A 311 1.55 8.36 10.71
N PHE A 312 0.78 7.69 9.86
CA PHE A 312 1.15 7.29 8.51
C PHE A 312 0.41 8.17 7.50
N THR A 313 1.14 8.73 6.54
CA THR A 313 0.57 9.53 5.44
C THR A 313 1.33 9.27 4.15
N PRO A 314 0.74 9.51 2.97
CA PRO A 314 1.52 9.69 1.76
C PRO A 314 2.55 10.81 1.97
N MET A 315 3.71 10.68 1.34
CA MET A 315 4.70 11.76 1.36
C MET A 315 4.08 13.00 0.71
N PRO A 316 3.95 14.12 1.43
CA PRO A 316 3.40 15.31 0.82
C PRO A 316 4.28 15.72 -0.36
N PRO A 317 3.69 16.16 -1.47
CA PRO A 317 4.46 16.78 -2.55
C PRO A 317 5.31 17.89 -1.95
N ARG A 318 6.54 18.06 -2.43
CA ARG A 318 7.40 19.19 -1.99
C ARG A 318 6.61 20.47 -2.23
N SER A 319 6.14 21.10 -1.14
CA SER A 319 5.46 22.38 -1.23
C SER A 319 6.47 23.37 -1.79
N GLN A 320 6.17 23.94 -2.96
CA GLN A 320 6.85 25.15 -3.37
C GLN A 320 6.49 26.24 -2.34
N PRO A 321 7.46 27.05 -1.90
CA PRO A 321 7.18 28.15 -0.98
C PRO A 321 6.16 29.07 -1.65
N SER A 322 4.90 28.99 -1.23
CA SER A 322 3.86 29.88 -1.70
C SER A 322 4.01 31.19 -0.96
N TRP A 323 4.45 32.23 -1.65
CA TRP A 323 4.38 33.59 -1.17
C TRP A 323 3.16 34.27 -1.82
N GLN A 324 2.23 34.77 -1.02
CA GLN A 324 1.02 35.45 -1.50
C GLN A 324 0.79 36.72 -0.69
N GLU A 325 0.53 37.82 -1.35
CA GLU A 325 0.20 39.08 -0.68
C GLU A 325 -1.13 38.95 0.06
N LEU A 326 -1.20 39.41 1.32
CA LEU A 326 -2.39 39.41 2.15
C LEU A 326 -2.97 40.79 2.21
N ARG A 327 -4.09 41.01 1.50
CA ARG A 327 -4.78 42.30 1.41
C ARG A 327 -6.02 42.33 2.28
N PRO A 328 -6.38 43.47 2.87
CA PRO A 328 -7.64 43.62 3.60
C PRO A 328 -8.84 43.24 2.71
N GLY A 329 -9.75 42.39 3.24
CA GLY A 329 -10.95 41.94 2.55
C GLY A 329 -10.75 40.80 1.57
N GLU A 330 -9.53 40.48 1.11
CA GLU A 330 -9.23 39.39 0.20
C GLU A 330 -8.75 38.16 0.98
N PRO A 331 -9.41 36.98 0.87
CA PRO A 331 -8.96 35.78 1.56
C PRO A 331 -7.78 35.10 0.83
N VAL A 332 -6.75 34.69 1.57
CA VAL A 332 -5.62 33.90 1.07
C VAL A 332 -5.77 32.46 1.56
N ARG A 333 -5.59 31.48 0.66
CA ARG A 333 -5.60 30.06 1.01
C ARG A 333 -4.17 29.52 1.08
N SER A 334 -3.77 29.04 2.25
CA SER A 334 -2.44 28.45 2.46
C SER A 334 -2.45 27.41 3.57
N GLY A 335 -1.77 26.27 3.36
CA GLY A 335 -1.55 25.25 4.38
C GLY A 335 -2.82 24.63 4.98
N GLY A 336 -3.95 24.59 4.24
CA GLY A 336 -5.24 24.12 4.75
C GLY A 336 -6.02 25.16 5.55
N PHE A 337 -5.58 26.44 5.51
CA PHE A 337 -6.27 27.56 6.14
C PHE A 337 -6.74 28.57 5.09
N VAL A 338 -7.87 29.22 5.39
CA VAL A 338 -8.32 30.47 4.76
C VAL A 338 -7.98 31.60 5.71
N ILE A 339 -7.18 32.55 5.24
CA ILE A 339 -6.59 33.63 6.03
C ILE A 339 -7.21 34.95 5.57
N ARG A 340 -7.77 35.72 6.49
CA ARG A 340 -8.40 37.00 6.23
C ARG A 340 -7.77 38.09 7.09
N LEU A 341 -7.58 39.28 6.52
CA LEU A 341 -7.08 40.46 7.19
C LEU A 341 -8.17 41.54 7.23
N GLU A 342 -8.44 42.08 8.42
CA GLU A 342 -9.25 43.29 8.64
C GLU A 342 -8.39 44.32 9.33
N ARG A 343 -8.48 45.58 8.93
CA ARG A 343 -7.69 46.69 9.52
C ARG A 343 -8.59 47.82 10.02
N GLY A 344 -8.10 48.59 10.97
CA GLY A 344 -8.77 49.78 11.49
C GLY A 344 -9.99 49.47 12.39
N VAL A 345 -10.05 48.26 12.97
CA VAL A 345 -11.14 47.89 13.87
C VAL A 345 -11.01 48.61 15.20
N ALA A 346 -12.13 49.22 15.68
CA ALA A 346 -12.14 49.90 16.98
C ALA A 346 -12.03 48.87 18.12
N PRO A 347 -11.31 49.16 19.23
CA PRO A 347 -11.12 48.21 20.33
C PRO A 347 -12.34 48.04 21.24
N ALA A 348 -13.54 48.29 20.75
CA ALA A 348 -14.79 48.26 21.52
C ALA A 348 -15.48 46.90 21.39
N THR A 349 -14.96 45.87 21.97
CA THR A 349 -15.66 44.65 22.45
C THR A 349 -14.61 43.59 22.80
N PRO A 350 -14.72 42.79 23.86
CA PRO A 350 -13.81 41.68 24.06
C PRO A 350 -14.02 40.65 22.94
N MET A 351 -13.25 40.74 21.90
CA MET A 351 -13.18 39.69 20.90
C MET A 351 -12.44 38.51 21.54
N PRO A 352 -13.03 37.34 21.59
CA PRO A 352 -12.34 36.18 22.12
C PRO A 352 -11.09 35.94 21.25
N SER A 353 -9.92 35.94 21.86
CA SER A 353 -8.71 35.38 21.29
C SER A 353 -8.88 33.85 21.24
N SER A 354 -9.77 33.38 20.37
CA SER A 354 -9.79 31.98 19.99
C SER A 354 -8.54 31.75 19.18
N GLY A 355 -7.96 30.52 19.21
CA GLY A 355 -6.78 30.21 18.39
C GLY A 355 -6.96 30.40 16.87
N GLU A 356 -8.13 30.87 16.45
CA GLU A 356 -8.55 31.18 15.08
C GLU A 356 -8.46 32.68 14.73
N SER A 357 -8.33 33.56 15.73
CA SER A 357 -8.23 35.01 15.51
C SER A 357 -7.05 35.61 16.26
N VAL A 358 -6.25 36.41 15.56
CA VAL A 358 -5.07 37.10 16.09
C VAL A 358 -5.29 38.58 16.03
N LEU A 359 -5.13 39.26 17.18
CA LEU A 359 -5.24 40.71 17.31
C LEU A 359 -3.85 41.34 17.30
N LEU A 360 -3.68 42.38 16.51
CA LEU A 360 -2.42 43.12 16.30
C LEU A 360 -2.67 44.61 16.49
N ASP A 361 -1.61 45.34 16.87
CA ASP A 361 -1.59 46.82 16.86
C ASP A 361 -1.47 47.30 15.42
N ASP A 362 -2.53 47.87 14.83
CA ASP A 362 -2.59 48.24 13.43
C ASP A 362 -1.58 49.36 13.07
N GLU A 363 -1.18 50.21 14.04
CA GLU A 363 -0.20 51.25 13.83
C GLU A 363 1.24 50.71 13.73
N ARG A 364 1.49 49.50 14.28
CA ARG A 364 2.79 48.82 14.25
C ARG A 364 2.90 47.83 13.10
N VAL A 365 1.78 47.37 12.56
CA VAL A 365 1.76 46.42 11.45
C VAL A 365 2.00 47.16 10.14
N PRO A 366 3.04 46.82 9.37
CA PRO A 366 3.29 47.41 8.06
C PRO A 366 2.08 47.33 7.11
N PRO A 367 1.97 48.27 6.15
CA PRO A 367 0.81 48.31 5.24
C PRO A 367 0.71 47.06 4.36
N ARG A 368 1.83 46.41 4.05
CA ARG A 368 1.89 45.23 3.19
C ARG A 368 2.29 44.01 3.98
N LEU A 369 1.40 43.02 3.97
CA LEU A 369 1.62 41.69 4.56
C LEU A 369 1.60 40.63 3.48
N ALA A 370 2.20 39.47 3.78
CA ALA A 370 2.16 38.31 2.92
C ALA A 370 1.98 37.03 3.75
N VAL A 371 1.52 35.99 3.09
CA VAL A 371 1.42 34.65 3.64
C VAL A 371 2.45 33.75 2.95
N ARG A 372 3.24 33.04 3.73
CA ARG A 372 4.16 32.02 3.23
C ARG A 372 4.22 30.79 4.13
N SER A 373 4.73 29.70 3.59
CA SER A 373 5.06 28.52 4.37
C SER A 373 6.34 28.72 5.20
N ARG A 374 6.51 27.90 6.23
CA ARG A 374 7.71 27.90 7.08
C ARG A 374 8.98 27.65 6.26
N ARG A 375 10.09 28.31 6.68
CA ARG A 375 11.44 28.08 6.17
C ARG A 375 12.38 27.55 7.28
N PRO A 376 13.42 26.76 6.92
CA PRO A 376 14.48 26.43 7.88
C PRO A 376 15.13 27.70 8.45
N GLY A 377 15.27 27.78 9.77
CA GLY A 377 15.88 28.91 10.43
C GLY A 377 14.93 30.00 10.92
N ASP A 378 13.65 29.97 10.54
CA ASP A 378 12.63 30.92 11.00
C ASP A 378 12.66 31.10 12.52
N ARG A 379 12.68 32.37 12.95
CA ARG A 379 12.66 32.78 14.35
C ARG A 379 12.00 34.15 14.49
N TYR A 380 11.38 34.38 15.65
CA TYR A 380 10.86 35.71 16.04
C TYR A 380 10.80 35.81 17.57
N VAL A 381 10.55 37.00 18.10
CA VAL A 381 10.36 37.23 19.53
C VAL A 381 8.87 37.13 19.82
N PRO A 382 8.37 36.06 20.47
CA PRO A 382 6.95 35.96 20.81
C PRO A 382 6.59 36.93 21.94
N VAL A 383 5.33 37.39 21.97
CA VAL A 383 4.81 38.24 23.04
C VAL A 383 5.09 37.61 24.42
N GLY A 384 5.46 38.43 25.40
CA GLY A 384 5.86 37.98 26.74
C GLY A 384 7.30 37.43 26.82
N ARG A 385 8.10 37.49 25.74
CA ARG A 385 9.50 37.06 25.73
C ARG A 385 10.42 38.24 25.28
N ARG A 386 11.67 38.21 25.75
CA ARG A 386 12.71 39.22 25.38
C ARG A 386 13.70 38.73 24.32
N ARG A 387 13.72 37.43 24.00
CA ARG A 387 14.72 36.86 23.08
C ARG A 387 14.03 36.04 21.96
N PRO A 388 14.61 36.05 20.75
CA PRO A 388 14.08 35.28 19.63
C PRO A 388 14.04 33.78 19.94
N ARG A 389 12.95 33.12 19.55
CA ARG A 389 12.78 31.70 19.60
C ARG A 389 12.69 31.12 18.20
N LYS A 390 13.26 29.92 18.02
CA LYS A 390 13.11 29.18 16.75
C LYS A 390 11.65 28.80 16.58
N LEU A 391 11.05 29.06 15.42
CA LEU A 391 9.67 28.72 15.10
C LEU A 391 9.38 27.24 15.35
N LYS A 392 10.31 26.33 14.97
CA LYS A 392 10.20 24.89 15.24
C LYS A 392 9.96 24.59 16.73
N THR A 393 10.61 25.32 17.64
CA THR A 393 10.45 25.12 19.09
C THR A 393 9.08 25.59 19.57
N LEU A 394 8.57 26.70 19.03
CA LEU A 394 7.23 27.19 19.33
C LEU A 394 6.16 26.21 18.82
N MET A 395 6.28 25.76 17.58
CA MET A 395 5.37 24.75 17.01
C MET A 395 5.34 23.47 17.84
N TRP A 396 6.48 23.04 18.38
CA TRP A 396 6.55 21.87 19.25
C TRP A 396 5.82 22.12 20.59
N ALA A 397 6.08 23.27 21.21
CA ALA A 397 5.45 23.63 22.49
C ALA A 397 3.92 23.77 22.38
N HIS A 398 3.42 24.24 21.24
CA HIS A 398 2.00 24.41 20.95
C HIS A 398 1.38 23.17 20.27
N ARG A 399 2.08 22.00 20.30
CA ARG A 399 1.62 20.70 19.77
C ARG A 399 1.18 20.70 18.31
N ILE A 400 1.75 21.59 17.47
CA ILE A 400 1.49 21.54 16.03
C ILE A 400 2.10 20.26 15.46
N PRO A 401 1.30 19.40 14.78
CA PRO A 401 1.77 18.14 14.20
C PRO A 401 2.93 18.34 13.23
N ILE A 402 3.92 17.46 13.27
CA ILE A 402 5.10 17.59 12.41
C ILE A 402 4.77 17.43 10.93
N SER A 403 3.74 16.62 10.63
CA SER A 403 3.19 16.41 9.29
C SER A 403 2.62 17.69 8.65
N GLU A 404 2.19 18.65 9.47
CA GLU A 404 1.58 19.91 9.03
C GLU A 404 2.59 21.06 8.99
N ARG A 405 3.71 20.99 9.76
CA ARG A 405 4.62 22.13 9.99
C ARG A 405 5.21 22.73 8.72
N ASP A 406 5.52 21.93 7.72
CA ASP A 406 6.15 22.42 6.49
C ASP A 406 5.15 23.16 5.58
N ARG A 407 3.85 22.96 5.80
CA ARG A 407 2.76 23.67 5.12
C ARG A 407 2.12 24.76 5.99
N TRP A 408 2.53 24.87 7.27
CA TRP A 408 1.92 25.79 8.22
C TRP A 408 2.05 27.24 7.74
N PRO A 409 0.95 27.99 7.60
CA PRO A 409 1.01 29.33 7.09
C PRO A 409 1.59 30.29 8.13
N LEU A 410 2.45 31.19 7.68
CA LEU A 410 2.99 32.31 8.44
C LEU A 410 2.53 33.58 7.78
N VAL A 411 2.01 34.51 8.56
CA VAL A 411 1.85 35.90 8.12
C VAL A 411 3.14 36.64 8.39
N VAL A 412 3.67 37.26 7.38
CA VAL A 412 4.97 38.00 7.40
C VAL A 412 4.82 39.40 6.82
N THR A 413 5.73 40.30 7.17
CA THR A 413 5.86 41.60 6.49
C THR A 413 6.36 41.37 5.07
N ALA A 414 5.76 42.04 4.07
CA ALA A 414 6.07 41.77 2.66
C ALA A 414 7.49 42.20 2.29
N ASP A 415 8.02 43.27 2.91
CA ASP A 415 9.27 43.87 2.55
C ASP A 415 10.48 43.26 3.27
N GLU A 416 10.34 42.89 4.57
CA GLU A 416 11.46 42.43 5.39
C GLU A 416 11.33 40.93 5.79
N ASP A 417 10.28 40.26 5.37
CA ASP A 417 10.00 38.84 5.67
C ASP A 417 9.95 38.51 7.19
N ARG A 418 9.65 39.53 8.04
CA ARG A 418 9.52 39.36 9.50
C ARG A 418 8.21 38.64 9.82
N ILE A 419 8.27 37.63 10.69
CA ILE A 419 7.08 36.87 11.12
C ILE A 419 6.21 37.75 12.01
N VAL A 420 4.95 37.96 11.62
CA VAL A 420 3.94 38.69 12.37
C VAL A 420 3.17 37.76 13.29
N CYS A 421 2.59 36.72 12.73
CA CYS A 421 1.84 35.70 13.47
C CYS A 421 1.70 34.40 12.65
N ALA A 422 1.17 33.36 13.32
CA ALA A 422 0.78 32.10 12.71
C ALA A 422 -0.39 31.51 13.52
N PRO A 423 -1.24 30.63 12.91
CA PRO A 423 -2.36 30.04 13.63
C PRO A 423 -1.87 29.21 14.82
N GLY A 424 -2.51 29.40 15.98
CA GLY A 424 -2.19 28.67 17.23
C GLY A 424 -0.83 29.00 17.85
N LEU A 425 -0.11 30.01 17.37
CA LEU A 425 1.16 30.45 17.95
C LEU A 425 1.05 31.88 18.53
N PRO A 426 1.89 32.22 19.54
CA PRO A 426 1.96 33.57 20.06
C PRO A 426 2.36 34.58 18.98
N VAL A 427 1.76 35.75 19.02
CA VAL A 427 2.08 36.90 18.15
C VAL A 427 3.54 37.37 18.36
N ALA A 428 4.15 37.92 17.33
CA ALA A 428 5.43 38.60 17.48
C ALA A 428 5.28 39.86 18.35
N ALA A 429 6.17 40.04 19.34
CA ALA A 429 6.08 41.04 20.36
C ALA A 429 6.00 42.48 19.80
N GLU A 430 6.66 42.72 18.66
CA GLU A 430 6.70 44.03 17.99
C GLU A 430 5.34 44.47 17.43
N PHE A 431 4.44 43.54 17.13
CA PHE A 431 3.12 43.80 16.55
C PHE A 431 1.98 43.53 17.54
N ALA A 432 2.30 43.14 18.78
CA ALA A 432 1.32 42.82 19.79
C ALA A 432 0.54 44.06 20.28
N VAL A 433 -0.72 43.84 20.61
CA VAL A 433 -1.59 44.85 21.26
C VAL A 433 -0.99 45.25 22.62
N GLY A 434 -0.98 46.57 22.94
CA GLY A 434 -0.52 47.12 24.19
C GLY A 434 -1.48 48.21 24.73
N GLU A 435 -1.15 48.79 25.90
CA GLU A 435 -1.96 49.80 26.56
C GLU A 435 -2.25 51.07 25.72
N GLY A 436 -1.40 51.35 24.71
CA GLY A 436 -1.53 52.52 23.80
C GLY A 436 -2.21 52.23 22.46
N THR A 437 -2.63 51.02 22.21
CA THR A 437 -3.23 50.60 20.92
C THR A 437 -4.58 51.27 20.69
N ARG A 438 -4.73 52.08 19.65
CA ARG A 438 -5.95 52.79 19.26
C ARG A 438 -6.75 52.12 18.17
N ARG A 439 -6.06 51.33 17.31
CA ARG A 439 -6.65 50.59 16.17
C ARG A 439 -6.09 49.19 16.13
N LEU A 440 -6.97 48.25 15.76
CA LEU A 440 -6.64 46.82 15.68
C LEU A 440 -6.57 46.40 14.23
N ALA A 441 -5.55 45.59 13.89
CA ALA A 441 -5.60 44.68 12.75
C ALA A 441 -5.96 43.29 13.25
N VAL A 442 -6.90 42.64 12.59
CA VAL A 442 -7.40 41.31 12.95
C VAL A 442 -7.06 40.35 11.85
N ILE A 443 -6.34 39.26 12.17
CA ILE A 443 -6.09 38.17 11.25
C ILE A 443 -6.87 36.94 11.69
N ARG A 444 -7.77 36.46 10.83
CA ARG A 444 -8.55 35.25 11.07
C ARG A 444 -8.00 34.08 10.29
N PHE A 445 -7.89 32.92 10.95
CA PHE A 445 -7.46 31.68 10.38
C PHE A 445 -8.59 30.65 10.49
N GLU A 446 -9.25 30.35 9.39
CA GLU A 446 -10.32 29.35 9.32
C GLU A 446 -9.74 28.07 8.70
N ARG A 447 -9.89 26.91 9.34
CA ARG A 447 -9.54 25.64 8.67
C ARG A 447 -10.49 25.43 7.51
N GLY A 448 -9.94 25.34 6.29
CA GLY A 448 -10.69 24.99 5.09
C GLY A 448 -11.25 23.56 5.26
N ARG A 449 -12.54 23.38 5.03
CA ARG A 449 -13.09 22.03 4.81
C ARG A 449 -12.44 21.51 3.54
N GLY A 450 -11.61 20.44 3.66
CA GLY A 450 -10.94 19.76 2.57
C GLY A 450 -11.91 19.08 1.62
#